data_6ccf099080f074eeb00bc3f1c17b697f
#
_entry.id   6ccf099080f074eeb00bc3f1c17b697f
#
_cell.length_a   1.000
_cell.length_b   1.000
_cell.length_c   1.000
_cell.angle_alpha   90.00
_cell.angle_beta   90.00
_cell.angle_gamma   90.00
#
_symmetry.space_group_name_H-M   'P 1'
#
loop_
_entity.id
_entity.type
_entity.pdbx_description
1 polymer ?
#
loop_
_entity_poly.entity_id
_entity_poly.type
_entity_poly.pdbx_seq_one_letter_code
_entity_poly.pdbx_strand_id
1 'polypeptide(L)'
;MDCVRGFIFWTSQINLPIASVLMKIARYIRLMKIIFCIFISSVCFGQSFDLIIRHGKILDGTGNAWYYQDIGIKDGKIKSIGKLNEQAAKVLDATGLIVSPGFIDVHAHIESGIFDRPAAENYLYDGVTTVITGNCGSSADDVAVFFHQLDSMHTGINVASLVGHNTVRRLVMGLDDRLATDDEQSRMEAMVKDQMQKGAVGLSTGLIYLPGMYSNTNEVIGLARAAATENGVYASHIRNEENHVIDAINEAINIGKSANIPVEISHFKVSHKANWGRSIETIALVENARRQGYDITIDQYPYTASSTNLGVRLPDWALSGGQDSLARRIDDPVLHKKIIDGILDQMKSYHYKDFSFAVVANYAADTTYNGKSITEINLLKKRKHKAKFEAETILDLMKSGGAQMVYHGMDEEDVKRIIQVPYDMIGADAGVPVPFKSMPHPRAYGTNARVLGRYVRDLKLIRIEDAIRRMTSLAAQKFQLKDRGLIKEGMAADIVIFDPNTINDKATFEKPHQYSIGMNYVLVNGKLEIEDGKYNGELNGQVIRKMQ
;
A
#
# COMPACT_ATOMS: atom_id res chain seq x y z
N MET A 1 71.06 -21.76 74.65
CA MET A 1 70.47 -22.14 75.92
C MET A 1 69.04 -22.57 75.60
N ASP A 2 68.91 -23.84 75.39
CA ASP A 2 68.08 -24.84 76.05
C ASP A 2 66.60 -24.49 76.09
N CYS A 3 65.75 -25.21 75.44
CA CYS A 3 65.25 -26.53 75.73
C CYS A 3 64.47 -27.11 74.51
N VAL A 4 64.98 -28.07 73.98
CA VAL A 4 64.78 -29.32 73.34
C VAL A 4 63.77 -30.23 74.06
N ARG A 5 63.04 -30.97 73.30
CA ARG A 5 62.43 -32.30 73.52
C ARG A 5 60.99 -32.36 74.04
N GLY A 6 60.21 -32.93 73.15
CA GLY A 6 59.25 -33.89 73.59
C GLY A 6 57.81 -33.68 73.01
N PHE A 7 57.53 -34.22 71.85
CA PHE A 7 56.30 -34.93 71.62
C PHE A 7 56.40 -35.69 70.28
N ILE A 8 57.04 -36.82 70.32
CA ILE A 8 56.83 -37.89 69.35
C ILE A 8 55.78 -38.85 69.94
N PHE A 9 54.96 -39.40 69.09
CA PHE A 9 53.94 -40.42 69.33
C PHE A 9 52.54 -39.86 69.56
N TRP A 10 51.83 -39.67 68.44
CA TRP A 10 50.49 -40.25 68.20
C TRP A 10 50.07 -40.06 66.74
N THR A 11 50.62 -40.88 65.84
CA THR A 11 50.15 -41.08 64.51
C THR A 11 50.06 -42.58 64.20
N SER A 12 49.04 -43.19 64.68
CA SER A 12 48.61 -44.50 64.15
C SER A 12 47.24 -44.82 64.70
N GLN A 13 46.25 -44.52 63.98
CA GLN A 13 45.00 -45.24 63.76
C GLN A 13 43.94 -44.30 63.19
N ILE A 14 44.11 -43.92 61.87
CA ILE A 14 42.96 -43.49 61.12
C ILE A 14 42.35 -44.76 60.51
N ASN A 15 41.26 -45.18 61.06
CA ASN A 15 40.51 -46.36 60.65
C ASN A 15 40.32 -46.46 59.15
N LEU A 16 40.87 -47.47 58.50
CA LEU A 16 40.64 -47.82 57.06
C LEU A 16 39.19 -47.78 56.58
N PRO A 17 38.11 -47.98 57.37
CA PRO A 17 36.75 -47.85 56.90
C PRO A 17 36.29 -46.45 56.53
N ILE A 18 36.84 -45.37 57.21
CA ILE A 18 36.39 -43.97 56.92
C ILE A 18 36.97 -43.46 55.58
N ALA A 19 38.21 -43.81 55.24
CA ALA A 19 38.85 -43.46 54.00
C ALA A 19 38.14 -44.12 52.80
N SER A 20 37.64 -45.37 52.92
CA SER A 20 36.90 -46.07 51.91
C SER A 20 35.49 -45.51 51.70
N VAL A 21 34.86 -45.04 52.79
CA VAL A 21 33.53 -44.38 52.74
C VAL A 21 33.65 -43.00 52.07
N LEU A 22 34.67 -42.23 52.42
CA LEU A 22 34.93 -40.92 51.81
C LEU A 22 35.25 -41.03 50.32
N MET A 23 36.02 -42.07 49.90
CA MET A 23 36.26 -42.31 48.48
C MET A 23 35.00 -42.76 47.73
N LYS A 24 34.13 -43.52 48.33
CA LYS A 24 32.83 -43.88 47.73
C LYS A 24 31.92 -42.67 47.61
N ILE A 25 31.84 -41.81 48.63
CA ILE A 25 31.07 -40.55 48.59
C ILE A 25 31.61 -39.61 47.51
N ALA A 26 32.94 -39.45 47.42
CA ALA A 26 33.59 -38.63 46.39
C ALA A 26 33.32 -39.16 44.96
N ARG A 27 33.26 -40.48 44.78
CA ARG A 27 32.90 -41.13 43.52
C ARG A 27 31.41 -40.93 43.17
N TYR A 28 30.52 -41.02 44.15
CA TYR A 28 29.09 -40.70 43.96
C TYR A 28 28.84 -39.26 43.62
N ILE A 29 29.52 -38.30 44.30
CA ILE A 29 29.43 -36.89 43.99
C ILE A 29 29.98 -36.59 42.59
N ARG A 30 31.08 -37.22 42.17
CA ARG A 30 31.57 -37.11 40.78
C ARG A 30 30.60 -37.70 39.76
N LEU A 31 30.02 -38.85 40.05
CA LEU A 31 29.03 -39.47 39.17
C LEU A 31 27.76 -38.62 39.07
N MET A 32 27.27 -38.04 40.20
CA MET A 32 26.14 -37.12 40.23
C MET A 32 26.44 -35.84 39.46
N LYS A 33 27.64 -35.27 39.56
CA LYS A 33 28.05 -34.11 38.77
C LYS A 33 28.10 -34.42 37.26
N ILE A 34 28.57 -35.57 36.87
CA ILE A 34 28.60 -36.03 35.47
C ILE A 34 27.17 -36.23 34.95
N ILE A 35 26.28 -36.88 35.73
CA ILE A 35 24.88 -37.09 35.39
C ILE A 35 24.15 -35.75 35.31
N PHE A 36 24.40 -34.82 36.23
CA PHE A 36 23.83 -33.48 36.23
C PHE A 36 24.31 -32.63 35.05
N CYS A 37 25.60 -32.73 34.67
CA CYS A 37 26.13 -32.08 33.45
C CYS A 37 25.55 -32.70 32.17
N ILE A 38 25.30 -34.01 32.11
CA ILE A 38 24.65 -34.69 30.98
C ILE A 38 23.15 -34.28 30.88
N PHE A 39 22.47 -34.13 32.02
CA PHE A 39 21.09 -33.65 32.07
C PHE A 39 20.95 -32.17 31.68
N ILE A 40 21.91 -31.31 32.02
CA ILE A 40 21.91 -29.89 31.64
C ILE A 40 22.27 -29.73 30.16
N SER A 41 23.11 -30.58 29.59
CA SER A 41 23.39 -30.56 28.14
C SER A 41 22.25 -31.09 27.28
N SER A 42 21.25 -31.77 27.87
CA SER A 42 20.07 -32.30 27.12
C SER A 42 18.87 -31.34 27.08
N VAL A 43 18.93 -30.13 27.68
CA VAL A 43 17.77 -29.24 27.82
C VAL A 43 17.94 -27.91 27.08
N CYS A 44 19.00 -27.73 26.31
CA CYS A 44 19.15 -26.57 25.44
C CYS A 44 19.13 -26.91 23.94
N PHE A 45 18.13 -27.68 23.47
CA PHE A 45 17.70 -27.53 22.11
C PHE A 45 16.73 -26.35 22.06
N GLY A 46 17.25 -25.15 22.08
CA GLY A 46 16.47 -23.98 21.70
C GLY A 46 15.88 -24.23 20.31
N GLN A 47 14.60 -23.97 20.14
CA GLN A 47 13.93 -24.08 18.84
C GLN A 47 14.74 -23.27 17.82
N SER A 48 15.17 -23.93 16.74
CA SER A 48 16.00 -23.28 15.71
C SER A 48 15.21 -22.23 14.95
N PHE A 49 13.87 -22.38 14.89
CA PHE A 49 12.96 -21.47 14.20
C PHE A 49 11.73 -21.15 15.05
N ASP A 50 11.17 -19.97 14.85
CA ASP A 50 9.88 -19.58 15.42
C ASP A 50 8.75 -20.25 14.63
N LEU A 51 8.92 -20.31 13.29
CA LEU A 51 7.96 -20.93 12.38
C LEU A 51 8.70 -21.57 11.20
N ILE A 52 8.21 -22.74 10.76
CA ILE A 52 8.62 -23.37 9.48
C ILE A 52 7.38 -23.52 8.59
N ILE A 53 7.49 -23.09 7.33
CA ILE A 53 6.51 -23.37 6.28
C ILE A 53 7.04 -24.54 5.45
N ARG A 54 6.22 -25.60 5.29
CA ARG A 54 6.59 -26.83 4.58
C ARG A 54 5.69 -27.12 3.38
N HIS A 55 6.22 -27.84 2.42
CA HIS A 55 5.52 -28.43 1.27
C HIS A 55 4.85 -27.42 0.33
N GLY A 56 5.06 -26.11 0.54
CA GLY A 56 4.46 -25.07 -0.30
C GLY A 56 5.15 -24.96 -1.67
N LYS A 57 4.37 -24.57 -2.66
CA LYS A 57 4.86 -24.17 -3.97
C LYS A 57 5.34 -22.73 -3.88
N ILE A 58 6.65 -22.50 -3.87
CA ILE A 58 7.24 -21.19 -3.65
C ILE A 58 7.33 -20.40 -4.96
N LEU A 59 6.74 -19.22 -4.97
CA LEU A 59 6.93 -18.15 -5.95
C LEU A 59 7.69 -17.03 -5.25
N ASP A 60 9.00 -16.96 -5.44
CA ASP A 60 9.91 -16.17 -4.61
C ASP A 60 9.88 -14.65 -4.85
N GLY A 61 9.03 -14.18 -5.77
CA GLY A 61 8.91 -12.77 -6.14
C GLY A 61 9.84 -12.34 -7.28
N THR A 62 10.75 -13.18 -7.75
CA THR A 62 11.68 -12.83 -8.85
C THR A 62 11.02 -12.83 -10.23
N GLY A 63 9.88 -13.48 -10.39
CA GLY A 63 9.25 -13.79 -11.69
C GLY A 63 9.77 -15.07 -12.33
N ASN A 64 10.70 -15.78 -11.69
CA ASN A 64 11.19 -17.09 -12.11
C ASN A 64 10.18 -18.20 -11.82
N ALA A 65 10.43 -19.39 -12.40
CA ALA A 65 9.60 -20.57 -12.15
C ALA A 65 9.60 -20.96 -10.66
N TRP A 66 8.48 -21.48 -10.20
CA TRP A 66 8.29 -21.95 -8.84
C TRP A 66 9.14 -23.19 -8.49
N TYR A 67 9.34 -23.40 -7.21
CA TYR A 67 10.06 -24.57 -6.66
C TYR A 67 9.45 -25.02 -5.33
N TYR A 68 9.86 -26.21 -4.84
CA TYR A 68 9.48 -26.73 -3.52
C TYR A 68 10.68 -26.72 -2.58
N GLN A 69 10.55 -26.04 -1.46
CA GLN A 69 11.48 -26.07 -0.32
C GLN A 69 10.73 -25.67 0.96
N ASP A 70 11.34 -25.92 2.12
CA ASP A 70 10.86 -25.39 3.39
C ASP A 70 11.43 -23.98 3.62
N ILE A 71 10.70 -23.15 4.36
CA ILE A 71 11.12 -21.80 4.75
C ILE A 71 11.14 -21.75 6.28
N GLY A 72 12.31 -21.52 6.87
CA GLY A 72 12.51 -21.32 8.29
C GLY A 72 12.55 -19.84 8.66
N ILE A 73 11.68 -19.44 9.59
CA ILE A 73 11.53 -18.05 10.05
C ILE A 73 12.06 -17.97 11.49
N LYS A 74 12.88 -16.96 11.76
CA LYS A 74 13.41 -16.63 13.07
C LYS A 74 13.53 -15.12 13.25
N ASP A 75 13.06 -14.61 14.40
CA ASP A 75 13.15 -13.19 14.76
C ASP A 75 12.64 -12.24 13.67
N GLY A 76 11.48 -12.60 13.09
CA GLY A 76 10.82 -11.80 12.04
C GLY A 76 11.43 -11.89 10.65
N LYS A 77 12.48 -12.69 10.44
CA LYS A 77 13.20 -12.81 9.16
C LYS A 77 13.17 -14.23 8.61
N ILE A 78 13.27 -14.35 7.30
CA ILE A 78 13.56 -15.59 6.61
C ILE A 78 15.01 -15.98 6.95
N LYS A 79 15.18 -17.01 7.75
CA LYS A 79 16.49 -17.43 8.25
C LYS A 79 17.14 -18.47 7.35
N SER A 80 16.33 -19.40 6.79
CA SER A 80 16.83 -20.47 5.93
C SER A 80 15.78 -20.93 4.94
N ILE A 81 16.24 -21.31 3.75
CA ILE A 81 15.41 -21.90 2.68
C ILE A 81 16.09 -23.19 2.24
N GLY A 82 15.39 -24.34 2.32
CA GLY A 82 15.96 -25.63 1.98
C GLY A 82 15.16 -26.78 2.57
N LYS A 83 15.76 -27.96 2.65
CA LYS A 83 15.19 -29.08 3.38
C LYS A 83 15.55 -28.91 4.87
N LEU A 84 14.57 -28.54 5.67
CA LEU A 84 14.74 -28.26 7.09
C LEU A 84 14.33 -29.48 7.94
N ASN A 85 15.28 -30.00 8.72
CA ASN A 85 15.04 -31.09 9.68
C ASN A 85 14.90 -30.57 11.13
N GLU A 86 15.15 -29.30 11.34
CA GLU A 86 15.13 -28.63 12.64
C GLU A 86 13.71 -28.50 13.18
N GLN A 87 13.62 -28.25 14.50
CA GLN A 87 12.36 -28.01 15.18
C GLN A 87 12.01 -26.51 15.16
N ALA A 88 10.71 -26.23 15.09
CA ALA A 88 10.14 -24.90 15.22
C ALA A 88 9.06 -24.87 16.29
N ALA A 89 8.77 -23.67 16.82
CA ALA A 89 7.63 -23.46 17.71
C ALA A 89 6.30 -23.77 17.01
N LYS A 90 6.21 -23.44 15.72
CA LYS A 90 5.05 -23.70 14.87
C LYS A 90 5.48 -24.21 13.50
N VAL A 91 4.71 -25.14 12.94
CA VAL A 91 4.89 -25.64 11.58
C VAL A 91 3.59 -25.40 10.82
N LEU A 92 3.67 -24.77 9.65
CA LEU A 92 2.57 -24.63 8.71
C LEU A 92 2.77 -25.60 7.55
N ASP A 93 1.78 -26.42 7.27
CA ASP A 93 1.74 -27.27 6.08
C ASP A 93 1.04 -26.53 4.94
N ALA A 94 1.81 -26.15 3.93
CA ALA A 94 1.32 -25.44 2.74
C ALA A 94 1.11 -26.38 1.54
N THR A 95 0.85 -27.68 1.78
CA THR A 95 0.57 -28.66 0.71
C THR A 95 -0.58 -28.19 -0.18
N GLY A 96 -0.33 -28.10 -1.48
CA GLY A 96 -1.31 -27.64 -2.49
C GLY A 96 -1.47 -26.12 -2.58
N LEU A 97 -0.81 -25.36 -1.71
CA LEU A 97 -0.87 -23.90 -1.66
C LEU A 97 0.36 -23.26 -2.32
N ILE A 98 0.21 -22.00 -2.67
CA ILE A 98 1.31 -21.14 -3.10
C ILE A 98 1.82 -20.33 -1.90
N VAL A 99 3.14 -20.29 -1.78
CA VAL A 99 3.86 -19.44 -0.83
C VAL A 99 4.56 -18.35 -1.62
N SER A 100 4.29 -17.06 -1.30
CA SER A 100 4.93 -15.94 -1.96
C SER A 100 5.29 -14.84 -0.95
N PRO A 101 6.13 -13.85 -1.32
CA PRO A 101 6.27 -12.65 -0.49
C PRO A 101 4.92 -11.99 -0.27
N GLY A 102 4.75 -11.32 0.85
CA GLY A 102 3.60 -10.47 1.10
C GLY A 102 3.48 -9.36 0.06
N PHE A 103 2.26 -9.03 -0.35
CA PHE A 103 2.04 -8.03 -1.40
C PHE A 103 2.32 -6.63 -0.88
N ILE A 104 2.88 -5.80 -1.77
CA ILE A 104 3.19 -4.40 -1.53
C ILE A 104 2.25 -3.57 -2.39
N ASP A 105 1.26 -2.94 -1.77
CA ASP A 105 0.36 -2.01 -2.43
C ASP A 105 1.04 -0.65 -2.56
N VAL A 106 1.32 -0.22 -3.79
CA VAL A 106 2.06 1.01 -4.06
C VAL A 106 1.17 2.26 -4.05
N HIS A 107 -0.17 2.07 -3.96
CA HIS A 107 -1.11 3.18 -4.07
C HIS A 107 -2.20 3.09 -3.00
N ALA A 108 -1.95 3.68 -1.84
CA ALA A 108 -2.87 3.68 -0.71
C ALA A 108 -3.19 5.11 -0.21
N HIS A 109 -4.33 5.23 0.49
CA HIS A 109 -4.84 6.45 1.12
C HIS A 109 -5.32 6.14 2.54
N ILE A 110 -4.40 5.67 3.40
CA ILE A 110 -4.76 5.17 4.74
C ILE A 110 -4.75 6.24 5.84
N GLU A 111 -4.33 7.46 5.56
CA GLU A 111 -3.97 8.50 6.52
C GLU A 111 -5.05 8.77 7.59
N SER A 112 -6.30 8.61 7.26
CA SER A 112 -7.39 8.79 8.23
C SER A 112 -7.94 7.46 8.73
N GLY A 113 -8.24 6.52 7.84
CA GLY A 113 -8.93 5.27 8.18
C GLY A 113 -8.11 4.31 9.03
N ILE A 114 -6.78 4.39 8.99
CA ILE A 114 -5.88 3.53 9.76
C ILE A 114 -6.00 3.75 11.27
N PHE A 115 -6.32 4.98 11.71
CA PHE A 115 -6.51 5.30 13.12
C PHE A 115 -7.80 4.72 13.69
N ASP A 116 -8.84 4.57 12.88
CA ASP A 116 -10.09 3.92 13.26
C ASP A 116 -9.97 2.38 13.22
N ARG A 117 -9.15 1.86 12.31
CA ARG A 117 -9.01 0.42 12.03
C ARG A 117 -7.55 0.03 11.80
N PRO A 118 -6.74 -0.02 12.87
CA PRO A 118 -5.29 -0.27 12.75
C PRO A 118 -4.94 -1.65 12.19
N ALA A 119 -5.82 -2.63 12.29
CA ALA A 119 -5.65 -3.94 11.67
C ALA A 119 -5.57 -3.87 10.13
N ALA A 120 -6.24 -2.90 9.50
CA ALA A 120 -6.34 -2.79 8.06
C ALA A 120 -6.74 -4.12 7.38
N GLU A 121 -7.72 -4.82 7.96
CA GLU A 121 -8.13 -6.17 7.56
C GLU A 121 -8.46 -6.29 6.07
N ASN A 122 -8.99 -5.21 5.44
CA ASN A 122 -9.26 -5.18 4.02
C ASN A 122 -8.00 -5.42 3.17
N TYR A 123 -6.85 -4.95 3.61
CA TYR A 123 -5.55 -5.21 2.99
C TYR A 123 -5.04 -6.63 3.32
N LEU A 124 -5.09 -7.04 4.59
CA LEU A 124 -4.60 -8.37 5.01
C LEU A 124 -5.33 -9.50 4.27
N TYR A 125 -6.67 -9.44 4.18
CA TYR A 125 -7.45 -10.45 3.44
C TYR A 125 -7.21 -10.43 1.93
N ASP A 126 -6.64 -9.36 1.38
CA ASP A 126 -6.20 -9.27 -0.02
C ASP A 126 -4.71 -9.62 -0.21
N GLY A 127 -4.04 -10.09 0.87
CA GLY A 127 -2.64 -10.51 0.88
C GLY A 127 -1.63 -9.38 0.97
N VAL A 128 -2.07 -8.15 1.21
CA VAL A 128 -1.19 -6.99 1.34
C VAL A 128 -0.60 -6.94 2.74
N THR A 129 0.72 -6.95 2.83
CA THR A 129 1.49 -6.83 4.07
C THR A 129 2.16 -5.47 4.22
N THR A 130 2.26 -4.72 3.13
CA THR A 130 2.92 -3.41 3.10
C THR A 130 2.14 -2.47 2.18
N VAL A 131 1.93 -1.22 2.62
CA VAL A 131 1.34 -0.17 1.80
C VAL A 131 2.28 1.02 1.67
N ILE A 132 2.21 1.70 0.51
CA ILE A 132 2.80 3.02 0.31
C ILE A 132 1.65 4.02 0.24
N THR A 133 1.56 4.91 1.21
CA THR A 133 0.51 5.93 1.32
C THR A 133 1.05 7.32 1.00
N GLY A 134 0.24 8.37 1.14
CA GLY A 134 0.64 9.72 0.75
C GLY A 134 0.54 9.97 -0.75
N ASN A 135 -0.28 9.19 -1.45
CA ASN A 135 -0.46 9.25 -2.90
C ASN A 135 -1.35 10.43 -3.35
N CYS A 136 -1.41 10.66 -4.65
CA CYS A 136 -2.23 11.68 -5.31
C CYS A 136 -2.06 13.09 -4.72
N GLY A 137 -0.86 13.43 -4.27
CA GLY A 137 -0.53 14.74 -3.71
C GLY A 137 -1.02 14.99 -2.28
N SER A 138 -1.71 14.05 -1.68
CA SER A 138 -2.24 14.14 -0.32
C SER A 138 -1.47 13.24 0.63
N SER A 139 -0.84 13.82 1.65
CA SER A 139 -0.14 13.11 2.72
C SER A 139 -0.49 13.69 4.08
N ALA A 140 0.00 13.08 5.16
CA ALA A 140 0.07 13.75 6.45
C ALA A 140 0.86 15.06 6.33
N ASP A 141 0.51 16.06 7.13
CA ASP A 141 1.18 17.37 7.15
C ASP A 141 2.64 17.25 7.61
N ASP A 142 2.92 16.32 8.51
CA ASP A 142 4.27 15.95 8.96
C ASP A 142 4.41 14.42 9.01
N VAL A 143 5.31 13.89 8.18
CA VAL A 143 5.55 12.45 8.05
C VAL A 143 6.11 11.85 9.34
N ALA A 144 6.96 12.57 10.09
CA ALA A 144 7.51 12.06 11.35
C ALA A 144 6.44 11.93 12.42
N VAL A 145 5.52 12.90 12.51
CA VAL A 145 4.38 12.84 13.45
C VAL A 145 3.47 11.66 13.09
N PHE A 146 3.14 11.49 11.82
CA PHE A 146 2.33 10.38 11.35
C PHE A 146 2.98 9.02 11.67
N PHE A 147 4.25 8.87 11.38
CA PHE A 147 5.01 7.66 11.68
C PHE A 147 5.08 7.37 13.18
N HIS A 148 5.28 8.39 14.03
CA HIS A 148 5.27 8.23 15.47
C HIS A 148 3.90 7.75 15.99
N GLN A 149 2.80 8.27 15.43
CA GLN A 149 1.45 7.82 15.79
C GLN A 149 1.25 6.35 15.42
N LEU A 150 1.67 5.91 14.21
CA LEU A 150 1.58 4.52 13.78
C LEU A 150 2.44 3.59 14.65
N ASP A 151 3.69 3.97 14.97
CA ASP A 151 4.57 3.20 15.86
C ASP A 151 3.95 3.02 17.26
N SER A 152 3.27 4.05 17.76
CA SER A 152 2.66 4.04 19.11
C SER A 152 1.40 3.17 19.18
N MET A 153 0.59 3.16 18.11
CA MET A 153 -0.68 2.42 18.10
C MET A 153 -0.52 0.99 17.57
N HIS A 154 0.56 0.70 16.87
CA HIS A 154 0.78 -0.50 16.05
C HIS A 154 -0.27 -0.67 14.94
N THR A 155 0.09 -1.37 13.89
CA THR A 155 -0.78 -1.64 12.73
C THR A 155 -0.67 -3.10 12.32
N GLY A 156 -1.68 -3.64 11.62
CA GLY A 156 -1.63 -5.00 11.07
C GLY A 156 -0.74 -5.12 9.83
N ILE A 157 -0.42 -4.00 9.17
CA ILE A 157 0.38 -3.94 7.94
C ILE A 157 1.56 -2.97 8.09
N ASN A 158 2.61 -3.17 7.31
CA ASN A 158 3.72 -2.22 7.23
C ASN A 158 3.31 -0.99 6.42
N VAL A 159 3.83 0.19 6.81
CA VAL A 159 3.46 1.47 6.19
C VAL A 159 4.70 2.27 5.82
N ALA A 160 4.81 2.65 4.54
CA ALA A 160 5.69 3.71 4.05
C ALA A 160 4.84 4.88 3.55
N SER A 161 5.40 6.10 3.47
CA SER A 161 4.66 7.28 3.02
C SER A 161 5.44 8.10 2.00
N LEU A 162 4.71 8.67 1.05
CA LEU A 162 5.17 9.75 0.19
C LEU A 162 4.90 11.11 0.82
N VAL A 163 5.55 12.16 0.34
CA VAL A 163 5.24 13.56 0.62
C VAL A 163 4.26 14.05 -0.44
N GLY A 164 3.11 14.56 -0.04
CA GLY A 164 2.10 15.06 -0.97
C GLY A 164 2.35 16.51 -1.40
N HIS A 165 2.51 16.76 -2.70
CA HIS A 165 2.63 18.11 -3.27
C HIS A 165 1.46 19.02 -2.88
N ASN A 166 0.22 18.52 -2.97
CA ASN A 166 -0.97 19.30 -2.62
C ASN A 166 -0.99 19.69 -1.13
N THR A 167 -0.51 18.78 -0.27
CA THR A 167 -0.32 19.06 1.17
C THR A 167 0.70 20.16 1.37
N VAL A 168 1.89 20.05 0.76
CA VAL A 168 2.97 21.06 0.85
C VAL A 168 2.50 22.40 0.32
N ARG A 169 1.86 22.43 -0.87
CA ARG A 169 1.33 23.64 -1.48
C ARG A 169 0.27 24.31 -0.60
N ARG A 170 -0.66 23.54 -0.04
CA ARG A 170 -1.68 24.04 0.89
C ARG A 170 -1.08 24.68 2.13
N LEU A 171 -0.06 24.08 2.71
CA LEU A 171 0.61 24.58 3.91
C LEU A 171 1.38 25.90 3.66
N VAL A 172 1.91 26.10 2.45
CA VAL A 172 2.71 27.30 2.09
C VAL A 172 1.87 28.40 1.47
N MET A 173 0.91 28.05 0.59
CA MET A 173 0.17 29.00 -0.26
C MET A 173 -1.34 29.03 -0.02
N GLY A 174 -1.92 28.06 0.72
CA GLY A 174 -3.36 27.92 0.82
C GLY A 174 -3.99 27.29 -0.42
N LEU A 175 -5.21 27.71 -0.79
CA LEU A 175 -6.04 27.11 -1.83
C LEU A 175 -6.30 28.05 -3.03
N ASP A 176 -5.49 29.07 -3.21
CA ASP A 176 -5.68 30.08 -4.23
C ASP A 176 -5.24 29.60 -5.62
N ASP A 177 -5.99 30.04 -6.65
CA ASP A 177 -5.66 29.85 -8.06
C ASP A 177 -4.61 30.89 -8.49
N ARG A 178 -3.35 30.62 -8.21
CA ARG A 178 -2.20 31.43 -8.62
C ARG A 178 -0.92 30.61 -8.64
N LEU A 179 0.08 31.08 -9.34
CA LEU A 179 1.41 30.49 -9.30
C LEU A 179 2.14 30.84 -7.99
N ALA A 180 3.09 29.99 -7.62
CA ALA A 180 4.00 30.24 -6.52
C ALA A 180 4.96 31.39 -6.85
N THR A 181 5.28 32.22 -5.84
CA THR A 181 6.44 33.12 -5.90
C THR A 181 7.74 32.33 -5.69
N ASP A 182 8.89 32.92 -6.00
CA ASP A 182 10.20 32.26 -5.80
C ASP A 182 10.45 31.90 -4.33
N ASP A 183 9.98 32.72 -3.38
CA ASP A 183 10.06 32.42 -1.94
C ASP A 183 9.19 31.21 -1.56
N GLU A 184 7.94 31.20 -2.04
CA GLU A 184 7.02 30.09 -1.78
C GLU A 184 7.54 28.78 -2.40
N GLN A 185 8.09 28.84 -3.63
CA GLN A 185 8.74 27.71 -4.28
C GLN A 185 9.89 27.17 -3.41
N SER A 186 10.78 28.05 -2.96
CA SER A 186 11.92 27.68 -2.12
C SER A 186 11.49 27.04 -0.80
N ARG A 187 10.41 27.57 -0.19
CA ARG A 187 9.83 27.02 1.05
C ARG A 187 9.22 25.63 0.83
N MET A 188 8.51 25.42 -0.28
CA MET A 188 7.95 24.13 -0.64
C MET A 188 9.06 23.09 -0.89
N GLU A 189 10.12 23.44 -1.62
CA GLU A 189 11.27 22.57 -1.87
C GLU A 189 11.98 22.16 -0.57
N ALA A 190 12.20 23.12 0.33
CA ALA A 190 12.78 22.87 1.65
C ALA A 190 11.91 21.93 2.49
N MET A 191 10.58 22.10 2.43
CA MET A 191 9.64 21.23 3.14
C MET A 191 9.66 19.81 2.57
N VAL A 192 9.66 19.62 1.24
CA VAL A 192 9.80 18.30 0.63
C VAL A 192 11.07 17.62 1.11
N LYS A 193 12.21 18.33 1.08
CA LYS A 193 13.50 17.78 1.54
C LYS A 193 13.46 17.38 3.00
N ASP A 194 12.91 18.21 3.88
CA ASP A 194 12.74 17.90 5.32
C ASP A 194 11.91 16.63 5.54
N GLN A 195 10.77 16.51 4.86
CA GLN A 195 9.90 15.34 4.99
C GLN A 195 10.56 14.05 4.44
N MET A 196 11.35 14.16 3.37
CA MET A 196 12.16 13.05 2.86
C MET A 196 13.19 12.58 3.90
N GLN A 197 13.88 13.52 4.57
CA GLN A 197 14.84 13.23 5.64
C GLN A 197 14.18 12.61 6.89
N LYS A 198 12.89 12.87 7.10
CA LYS A 198 12.06 12.22 8.13
C LYS A 198 11.62 10.80 7.77
N GLY A 199 12.00 10.31 6.60
CA GLY A 199 11.82 8.91 6.21
C GLY A 199 10.78 8.65 5.11
N ALA A 200 10.25 9.68 4.45
CA ALA A 200 9.38 9.50 3.29
C ALA A 200 10.14 8.83 2.13
N VAL A 201 9.44 8.06 1.30
CA VAL A 201 10.05 7.30 0.18
C VAL A 201 10.02 8.05 -1.15
N GLY A 202 9.35 9.19 -1.24
CA GLY A 202 9.25 9.98 -2.45
C GLY A 202 8.27 11.14 -2.35
N LEU A 203 8.02 11.79 -3.49
CA LEU A 203 7.05 12.87 -3.69
C LEU A 203 5.86 12.35 -4.49
N SER A 204 4.64 12.69 -4.10
CA SER A 204 3.45 12.45 -4.92
C SER A 204 2.81 13.75 -5.39
N THR A 205 2.15 13.70 -6.55
CA THR A 205 1.28 14.78 -7.04
C THR A 205 -0.12 14.30 -7.34
N GLY A 206 -1.10 15.19 -7.20
CA GLY A 206 -2.47 15.02 -7.67
C GLY A 206 -2.88 16.26 -8.44
N LEU A 207 -2.50 16.31 -9.73
CA LEU A 207 -2.58 17.53 -10.53
C LEU A 207 -3.97 17.86 -11.06
N ILE A 208 -4.97 17.04 -10.72
CA ILE A 208 -6.41 17.34 -10.91
C ILE A 208 -7.09 17.82 -9.63
N TYR A 209 -6.37 17.84 -8.51
CA TYR A 209 -6.95 18.18 -7.20
C TYR A 209 -6.45 19.52 -6.70
N LEU A 210 -7.32 20.23 -5.95
CA LEU A 210 -7.01 21.45 -5.24
C LEU A 210 -5.96 21.19 -4.14
N PRO A 211 -4.91 22.02 -4.00
CA PRO A 211 -4.51 23.13 -4.85
C PRO A 211 -3.49 22.77 -5.94
N GLY A 212 -3.09 21.50 -6.08
CA GLY A 212 -2.07 21.05 -7.04
C GLY A 212 -2.43 21.35 -8.50
N MET A 213 -3.72 21.40 -8.81
CA MET A 213 -4.22 21.72 -10.16
C MET A 213 -3.79 23.09 -10.67
N TYR A 214 -3.50 24.03 -9.78
CA TYR A 214 -3.07 25.40 -10.12
C TYR A 214 -1.54 25.54 -10.29
N SER A 215 -0.79 24.47 -10.04
CA SER A 215 0.65 24.48 -10.26
C SER A 215 1.00 24.37 -11.74
N ASN A 216 2.14 24.91 -12.13
CA ASN A 216 2.75 24.64 -13.42
C ASN A 216 3.80 23.53 -13.31
N THR A 217 4.23 23.02 -14.46
CA THR A 217 5.24 21.93 -14.55
C THR A 217 6.55 22.31 -13.86
N ASN A 218 7.00 23.57 -13.92
CA ASN A 218 8.26 24.00 -13.31
C ASN A 218 8.23 23.94 -11.78
N GLU A 219 7.09 24.29 -11.15
CA GLU A 219 6.89 24.12 -9.71
C GLU A 219 7.12 22.65 -9.31
N VAL A 220 6.48 21.72 -10.03
CA VAL A 220 6.61 20.29 -9.73
C VAL A 220 8.03 19.78 -9.97
N ILE A 221 8.71 20.25 -11.03
CA ILE A 221 10.11 19.91 -11.29
C ILE A 221 11.02 20.33 -10.12
N GLY A 222 10.81 21.52 -9.55
CA GLY A 222 11.56 21.99 -8.38
C GLY A 222 11.42 21.06 -7.19
N LEU A 223 10.17 20.71 -6.83
CA LEU A 223 9.89 19.79 -5.74
C LEU A 223 10.40 18.37 -6.00
N ALA A 224 10.27 17.89 -7.24
CA ALA A 224 10.80 16.59 -7.64
C ALA A 224 12.34 16.53 -7.54
N ARG A 225 13.05 17.61 -7.87
CA ARG A 225 14.50 17.74 -7.63
C ARG A 225 14.84 17.68 -6.14
N ALA A 226 14.07 18.34 -5.29
CA ALA A 226 14.27 18.27 -3.85
C ALA A 226 14.13 16.82 -3.35
N ALA A 227 13.11 16.08 -3.82
CA ALA A 227 12.96 14.67 -3.50
C ALA A 227 14.09 13.79 -4.08
N ALA A 228 14.58 14.11 -5.29
CA ALA A 228 15.67 13.39 -5.93
C ALA A 228 16.99 13.49 -5.16
N THR A 229 17.28 14.64 -4.50
CA THR A 229 18.49 14.78 -3.65
C THR A 229 18.54 13.78 -2.50
N GLU A 230 17.39 13.31 -2.09
CA GLU A 230 17.22 12.29 -1.05
C GLU A 230 16.91 10.91 -1.65
N ASN A 231 17.23 10.67 -2.93
CA ASN A 231 16.95 9.43 -3.67
C ASN A 231 15.46 9.02 -3.69
N GLY A 232 14.52 9.95 -3.72
CA GLY A 232 13.08 9.70 -3.75
C GLY A 232 12.58 9.15 -5.10
N VAL A 233 11.30 8.77 -5.11
CA VAL A 233 10.51 8.45 -6.30
C VAL A 233 9.48 9.55 -6.52
N TYR A 234 9.15 9.86 -7.76
CA TYR A 234 8.05 10.76 -8.11
C TYR A 234 6.83 9.93 -8.54
N ALA A 235 5.77 9.92 -7.74
CA ALA A 235 4.50 9.27 -8.04
C ALA A 235 3.46 10.31 -8.47
N SER A 236 2.75 10.07 -9.57
CA SER A 236 1.89 11.10 -10.16
C SER A 236 0.50 10.61 -10.53
N HIS A 237 -0.52 11.10 -9.78
CA HIS A 237 -1.84 11.28 -10.38
C HIS A 237 -1.71 12.43 -11.38
N ILE A 238 -1.67 12.10 -12.65
CA ILE A 238 -1.38 13.04 -13.75
C ILE A 238 -2.48 14.09 -13.91
N ARG A 239 -2.17 15.20 -14.58
CA ARG A 239 -3.05 16.37 -14.73
C ARG A 239 -4.37 16.09 -15.45
N ASN A 240 -4.41 15.04 -16.27
CA ASN A 240 -5.61 14.64 -16.98
C ASN A 240 -5.53 13.16 -17.39
N GLU A 241 -6.55 12.38 -17.05
CA GLU A 241 -6.67 10.95 -17.41
C GLU A 241 -7.72 10.74 -18.53
N GLU A 242 -8.12 11.80 -19.15
CA GLU A 242 -9.26 11.90 -20.06
C GLU A 242 -8.79 12.43 -21.43
N ASN A 243 -9.41 13.48 -21.95
CA ASN A 243 -9.16 14.00 -23.31
C ASN A 243 -7.71 14.47 -23.54
N HIS A 244 -7.01 14.92 -22.48
CA HIS A 244 -5.63 15.40 -22.52
C HIS A 244 -4.63 14.43 -21.86
N VAL A 245 -4.97 13.14 -21.78
CA VAL A 245 -4.12 12.10 -21.14
C VAL A 245 -2.71 12.03 -21.76
N ILE A 246 -2.58 12.23 -23.06
CA ILE A 246 -1.29 12.22 -23.76
C ILE A 246 -0.37 13.34 -23.28
N ASP A 247 -0.92 14.54 -23.15
CA ASP A 247 -0.16 15.72 -22.67
C ASP A 247 0.26 15.52 -21.21
N ALA A 248 -0.65 14.99 -20.39
CA ALA A 248 -0.42 14.75 -18.97
C ALA A 248 0.64 13.65 -18.72
N ILE A 249 0.66 12.58 -19.51
CA ILE A 249 1.72 11.57 -19.44
C ILE A 249 3.07 12.17 -19.87
N ASN A 250 3.11 12.97 -20.93
CA ASN A 250 4.31 13.66 -21.36
C ASN A 250 4.81 14.66 -20.30
N GLU A 251 3.91 15.35 -19.58
CA GLU A 251 4.25 16.19 -18.43
C GLU A 251 4.94 15.38 -17.32
N ALA A 252 4.37 14.23 -16.92
CA ALA A 252 4.96 13.38 -15.88
C ALA A 252 6.34 12.83 -16.30
N ILE A 253 6.49 12.39 -17.56
CA ILE A 253 7.78 11.96 -18.11
C ILE A 253 8.80 13.12 -18.12
N ASN A 254 8.39 14.34 -18.52
CA ASN A 254 9.24 15.53 -18.53
C ASN A 254 9.69 15.92 -17.12
N ILE A 255 8.81 15.83 -16.12
CA ILE A 255 9.16 16.09 -14.71
C ILE A 255 10.25 15.11 -14.25
N GLY A 256 10.05 13.81 -14.48
CA GLY A 256 11.03 12.79 -14.14
C GLY A 256 12.39 13.01 -14.79
N LYS A 257 12.38 13.31 -16.09
CA LYS A 257 13.58 13.62 -16.88
C LYS A 257 14.31 14.87 -16.37
N SER A 258 13.55 15.97 -16.14
CA SER A 258 14.12 17.27 -15.76
C SER A 258 14.63 17.28 -14.32
N ALA A 259 14.02 16.50 -13.43
CA ALA A 259 14.42 16.33 -12.04
C ALA A 259 15.43 15.19 -11.82
N ASN A 260 15.70 14.35 -12.85
CA ASN A 260 16.50 13.13 -12.75
C ASN A 260 16.04 12.20 -11.61
N ILE A 261 14.74 11.89 -11.60
CA ILE A 261 14.07 11.09 -10.56
C ILE A 261 13.31 9.92 -11.19
N PRO A 262 13.32 8.70 -10.61
CA PRO A 262 12.44 7.62 -11.03
C PRO A 262 10.97 8.03 -10.96
N VAL A 263 10.18 7.68 -11.98
CA VAL A 263 8.76 8.03 -12.07
C VAL A 263 7.88 6.80 -11.88
N GLU A 264 6.81 6.96 -11.14
CA GLU A 264 5.66 6.09 -11.07
C GLU A 264 4.45 6.89 -11.56
N ILE A 265 3.74 6.42 -12.61
CA ILE A 265 2.50 7.04 -13.06
C ILE A 265 1.34 6.27 -12.43
N SER A 266 0.70 6.93 -11.49
CA SER A 266 -0.30 6.36 -10.57
C SER A 266 -1.57 5.92 -11.29
N HIS A 267 -2.15 4.76 -10.87
CA HIS A 267 -3.44 4.20 -11.30
C HIS A 267 -3.71 4.40 -12.80
N PHE A 268 -2.74 3.99 -13.62
CA PHE A 268 -2.68 4.23 -15.05
C PHE A 268 -3.93 3.78 -15.77
N LYS A 269 -4.65 4.71 -16.37
CA LYS A 269 -5.92 4.47 -17.05
C LYS A 269 -6.21 5.48 -18.14
N VAL A 270 -7.22 5.18 -18.91
CA VAL A 270 -7.87 6.12 -19.82
C VAL A 270 -9.35 6.16 -19.44
N SER A 271 -9.84 7.34 -19.11
CA SER A 271 -11.19 7.53 -18.60
C SER A 271 -12.16 8.07 -19.65
N HIS A 272 -13.42 7.66 -19.51
CA HIS A 272 -14.58 8.06 -20.28
C HIS A 272 -14.64 7.54 -21.72
N LYS A 273 -15.89 7.36 -22.22
CA LYS A 273 -16.20 6.71 -23.50
C LYS A 273 -15.50 7.33 -24.71
N ALA A 274 -15.31 8.64 -24.69
CA ALA A 274 -14.61 9.36 -25.77
C ALA A 274 -13.15 8.92 -25.97
N ASN A 275 -12.56 8.29 -24.96
CA ASN A 275 -11.14 7.97 -24.92
C ASN A 275 -10.84 6.46 -24.92
N TRP A 276 -11.85 5.59 -24.89
CA TRP A 276 -11.66 4.15 -24.86
C TRP A 276 -10.80 3.66 -26.03
N GLY A 277 -9.89 2.73 -25.75
CA GLY A 277 -8.92 2.19 -26.71
C GLY A 277 -7.59 2.96 -26.77
N ARG A 278 -7.51 4.16 -26.19
CA ARG A 278 -6.28 4.98 -26.23
C ARG A 278 -5.15 4.47 -25.32
N SER A 279 -5.39 3.42 -24.54
CA SER A 279 -4.31 2.75 -23.79
C SER A 279 -3.18 2.26 -24.72
N ILE A 280 -3.43 2.02 -25.99
CA ILE A 280 -2.40 1.72 -27.01
C ILE A 280 -1.40 2.88 -27.11
N GLU A 281 -1.90 4.12 -27.22
CA GLU A 281 -1.08 5.33 -27.35
C GLU A 281 -0.35 5.61 -26.03
N THR A 282 -1.05 5.52 -24.89
CA THR A 282 -0.48 5.84 -23.58
C THR A 282 0.62 4.88 -23.17
N ILE A 283 0.46 3.57 -23.40
CA ILE A 283 1.50 2.56 -23.20
C ILE A 283 2.71 2.85 -24.08
N ALA A 284 2.49 3.15 -25.37
CA ALA A 284 3.59 3.44 -26.30
C ALA A 284 4.44 4.64 -25.88
N LEU A 285 3.85 5.67 -25.26
CA LEU A 285 4.60 6.81 -24.69
C LEU A 285 5.53 6.37 -23.56
N VAL A 286 5.00 5.61 -22.60
CA VAL A 286 5.77 5.10 -21.47
C VAL A 286 6.91 4.19 -21.97
N GLU A 287 6.61 3.25 -22.87
CA GLU A 287 7.63 2.36 -23.45
C GLU A 287 8.72 3.10 -24.20
N ASN A 288 8.35 4.16 -24.94
CA ASN A 288 9.33 4.99 -25.63
C ASN A 288 10.29 5.69 -24.65
N ALA A 289 9.77 6.24 -23.56
CA ALA A 289 10.59 6.85 -22.52
C ALA A 289 11.49 5.81 -21.84
N ARG A 290 10.98 4.61 -21.54
CA ARG A 290 11.77 3.50 -20.99
C ARG A 290 12.88 3.03 -21.94
N ARG A 291 12.62 2.95 -23.24
CA ARG A 291 13.66 2.65 -24.26
C ARG A 291 14.76 3.71 -24.31
N GLN A 292 14.47 4.94 -23.93
CA GLN A 292 15.45 6.02 -23.78
C GLN A 292 16.24 5.94 -22.46
N GLY A 293 15.99 4.94 -21.61
CA GLY A 293 16.69 4.71 -20.36
C GLY A 293 16.08 5.38 -19.13
N TYR A 294 14.90 6.00 -19.24
CA TYR A 294 14.22 6.57 -18.06
C TYR A 294 13.55 5.47 -17.24
N ASP A 295 13.73 5.53 -15.91
CA ASP A 295 13.09 4.61 -14.97
C ASP A 295 11.63 5.03 -14.71
N ILE A 296 10.71 4.47 -15.49
CA ILE A 296 9.28 4.72 -15.39
C ILE A 296 8.55 3.40 -15.14
N THR A 297 7.72 3.36 -14.12
CA THR A 297 6.73 2.32 -13.85
C THR A 297 5.33 2.93 -13.84
N ILE A 298 4.33 2.09 -13.87
CA ILE A 298 2.93 2.47 -13.68
C ILE A 298 2.34 1.59 -12.59
N ASP A 299 1.21 1.97 -12.00
CA ASP A 299 0.37 1.07 -11.21
C ASP A 299 -1.07 1.04 -11.75
N GLN A 300 -1.79 -0.03 -11.43
CA GLN A 300 -3.15 -0.23 -11.85
C GLN A 300 -3.96 -0.98 -10.79
N TYR A 301 -5.27 -0.66 -10.69
CA TYR A 301 -6.30 -1.54 -10.11
C TYR A 301 -7.16 -2.16 -11.21
N PRO A 302 -7.50 -3.46 -11.12
CA PRO A 302 -8.13 -4.20 -12.23
C PRO A 302 -9.65 -4.07 -12.26
N TYR A 303 -10.17 -2.84 -12.35
CA TYR A 303 -11.61 -2.54 -12.40
C TYR A 303 -11.93 -1.51 -13.48
N THR A 304 -13.21 -1.48 -13.92
CA THR A 304 -13.71 -0.61 -14.99
C THR A 304 -14.37 0.69 -14.49
N ALA A 305 -14.13 1.04 -13.22
CA ALA A 305 -14.56 2.30 -12.64
C ALA A 305 -13.42 2.94 -11.85
N SER A 306 -13.45 4.24 -11.68
CA SER A 306 -12.56 5.00 -10.79
C SER A 306 -13.34 5.50 -9.57
N SER A 307 -12.61 5.99 -8.54
CA SER A 307 -13.24 6.63 -7.40
C SER A 307 -12.47 7.86 -6.99
N THR A 308 -13.17 9.01 -6.95
CA THR A 308 -12.62 10.29 -6.49
C THR A 308 -13.74 11.24 -6.05
N ASN A 309 -13.40 12.46 -5.63
CA ASN A 309 -14.38 13.44 -5.15
C ASN A 309 -15.24 14.02 -6.29
N LEU A 310 -16.43 14.52 -5.93
CA LEU A 310 -17.38 15.11 -6.88
C LEU A 310 -16.87 16.43 -7.50
N GLY A 311 -15.94 17.11 -6.85
CA GLY A 311 -15.38 18.39 -7.31
C GLY A 311 -14.72 18.33 -8.69
N VAL A 312 -14.20 17.15 -9.10
CA VAL A 312 -13.60 16.96 -10.43
C VAL A 312 -14.62 17.12 -11.60
N ARG A 313 -15.90 17.25 -11.29
CA ARG A 313 -16.94 17.56 -12.29
C ARG A 313 -17.18 19.04 -12.46
N LEU A 314 -16.60 19.91 -11.62
CA LEU A 314 -16.72 21.36 -11.72
C LEU A 314 -15.55 21.93 -12.55
N PRO A 315 -15.74 23.08 -13.19
CA PRO A 315 -14.62 23.83 -13.76
C PRO A 315 -13.61 24.24 -12.68
N ASP A 316 -12.31 24.12 -12.95
CA ASP A 316 -11.22 24.32 -12.00
C ASP A 316 -11.31 25.65 -11.25
N TRP A 317 -11.60 26.75 -11.97
CA TRP A 317 -11.74 28.08 -11.39
C TRP A 317 -12.83 28.18 -10.31
N ALA A 318 -13.86 27.30 -10.37
CA ALA A 318 -14.95 27.32 -9.39
C ALA A 318 -14.49 26.86 -8.01
N LEU A 319 -13.43 26.07 -7.91
CA LEU A 319 -12.89 25.49 -6.67
C LEU A 319 -11.90 26.40 -5.94
N SER A 320 -11.40 27.46 -6.58
CA SER A 320 -10.41 28.37 -5.99
C SER A 320 -10.90 28.98 -4.68
N GLY A 321 -10.02 28.99 -3.66
CA GLY A 321 -10.32 29.49 -2.32
C GLY A 321 -11.17 28.54 -1.46
N GLY A 322 -11.40 27.30 -1.94
CA GLY A 322 -12.05 26.23 -1.16
C GLY A 322 -13.57 26.34 -1.03
N GLN A 323 -14.12 25.61 -0.05
CA GLN A 323 -15.55 25.34 0.10
C GLN A 323 -16.41 26.61 0.24
N ASP A 324 -16.01 27.57 1.09
CA ASP A 324 -16.77 28.80 1.31
C ASP A 324 -16.83 29.68 0.05
N SER A 325 -15.73 29.72 -0.71
CA SER A 325 -15.66 30.45 -1.95
C SER A 325 -16.51 29.80 -3.05
N LEU A 326 -16.53 28.47 -3.10
CA LEU A 326 -17.42 27.71 -3.98
C LEU A 326 -18.90 27.98 -3.65
N ALA A 327 -19.27 27.94 -2.36
CA ALA A 327 -20.65 28.22 -1.93
C ALA A 327 -21.11 29.59 -2.39
N ARG A 328 -20.28 30.65 -2.21
CA ARG A 328 -20.58 32.02 -2.70
C ARG A 328 -20.75 32.07 -4.23
N ARG A 329 -19.92 31.35 -5.00
CA ARG A 329 -20.02 31.26 -6.47
C ARG A 329 -21.29 30.55 -6.92
N ILE A 330 -21.71 29.52 -6.18
CA ILE A 330 -22.99 28.83 -6.45
C ILE A 330 -24.18 29.75 -6.15
N ASP A 331 -24.11 30.65 -5.18
CA ASP A 331 -25.18 31.57 -4.85
C ASP A 331 -25.25 32.80 -5.79
N ASP A 332 -24.19 33.10 -6.54
CA ASP A 332 -24.18 34.14 -7.56
C ASP A 332 -24.83 33.65 -8.85
N PRO A 333 -25.94 34.27 -9.34
CA PRO A 333 -26.67 33.74 -10.51
C PRO A 333 -25.85 33.65 -11.80
N VAL A 334 -24.88 34.55 -11.99
CA VAL A 334 -24.02 34.55 -13.19
C VAL A 334 -22.99 33.44 -13.13
N LEU A 335 -22.31 33.31 -11.98
CA LEU A 335 -21.31 32.26 -11.77
C LEU A 335 -21.95 30.87 -11.71
N HIS A 336 -23.12 30.76 -11.06
CA HIS A 336 -23.92 29.52 -11.05
C HIS A 336 -24.17 29.00 -12.47
N LYS A 337 -24.72 29.88 -13.34
CA LYS A 337 -24.97 29.50 -14.74
C LYS A 337 -23.67 29.06 -15.43
N LYS A 338 -22.56 29.78 -15.23
CA LYS A 338 -21.27 29.46 -15.82
C LYS A 338 -20.73 28.10 -15.35
N ILE A 339 -20.91 27.76 -14.05
CA ILE A 339 -20.53 26.45 -13.51
C ILE A 339 -21.39 25.33 -14.15
N ILE A 340 -22.72 25.51 -14.21
CA ILE A 340 -23.64 24.55 -14.85
C ILE A 340 -23.25 24.31 -16.31
N ASP A 341 -23.01 25.38 -17.08
CA ASP A 341 -22.60 25.25 -18.48
C ASP A 341 -21.29 24.45 -18.59
N GLY A 342 -20.28 24.72 -17.72
CA GLY A 342 -19.02 23.98 -17.70
C GLY A 342 -19.19 22.49 -17.36
N ILE A 343 -20.04 22.14 -16.39
CA ILE A 343 -20.37 20.74 -16.04
C ILE A 343 -21.00 20.02 -17.25
N LEU A 344 -21.92 20.69 -17.94
CA LEU A 344 -22.61 20.12 -19.10
C LEU A 344 -21.67 19.93 -20.30
N ASP A 345 -20.76 20.88 -20.53
CA ASP A 345 -19.79 20.78 -21.62
C ASP A 345 -18.77 19.69 -21.37
N GLN A 346 -18.30 19.52 -20.12
CA GLN A 346 -17.44 18.40 -19.72
C GLN A 346 -18.17 17.06 -19.97
N MET A 347 -19.42 16.90 -19.51
CA MET A 347 -20.20 15.68 -19.72
C MET A 347 -20.35 15.33 -21.21
N LYS A 348 -20.66 16.32 -22.06
CA LYS A 348 -20.77 16.12 -23.52
C LYS A 348 -19.45 15.70 -24.15
N SER A 349 -18.33 16.31 -23.72
CA SER A 349 -17.00 15.98 -24.25
C SER A 349 -16.59 14.54 -23.97
N TYR A 350 -17.16 13.93 -22.94
CA TYR A 350 -16.97 12.52 -22.58
C TYR A 350 -17.95 11.55 -23.26
N HIS A 351 -18.83 12.05 -24.12
CA HIS A 351 -19.88 11.31 -24.82
C HIS A 351 -20.94 10.69 -23.88
N TYR A 352 -21.26 11.37 -22.76
CA TYR A 352 -22.41 11.00 -21.92
C TYR A 352 -23.63 11.88 -22.19
N LYS A 353 -24.82 11.35 -21.86
CA LYS A 353 -26.10 12.03 -22.02
C LYS A 353 -26.67 12.52 -20.70
N ASP A 354 -26.27 11.90 -19.61
CA ASP A 354 -26.68 12.14 -18.23
C ASP A 354 -25.55 11.73 -17.27
N PHE A 355 -25.77 11.87 -15.95
CA PHE A 355 -24.78 11.54 -14.91
C PHE A 355 -25.05 10.19 -14.22
N SER A 356 -25.69 9.23 -14.89
CA SER A 356 -25.91 7.88 -14.36
C SER A 356 -24.60 7.10 -14.14
N PHE A 357 -23.52 7.49 -14.79
CA PHE A 357 -22.18 6.91 -14.60
C PHE A 357 -21.48 7.34 -13.30
N ALA A 358 -21.99 8.36 -12.63
CA ALA A 358 -21.43 8.93 -11.39
C ALA A 358 -22.29 8.50 -10.19
N VAL A 359 -21.78 7.58 -9.38
CA VAL A 359 -22.46 6.97 -8.22
C VAL A 359 -21.82 7.50 -6.93
N VAL A 360 -22.62 7.90 -5.96
CA VAL A 360 -22.15 8.37 -4.65
C VAL A 360 -21.62 7.20 -3.84
N ALA A 361 -20.33 7.28 -3.48
CA ALA A 361 -19.70 6.32 -2.58
C ALA A 361 -19.88 6.73 -1.11
N ASN A 362 -19.73 8.03 -0.81
CA ASN A 362 -19.95 8.56 0.52
C ASN A 362 -20.39 10.03 0.45
N TYR A 363 -21.52 10.34 1.04
CA TYR A 363 -22.03 11.69 1.22
C TYR A 363 -22.43 11.90 2.67
N ALA A 364 -21.60 12.64 3.42
CA ALA A 364 -21.74 12.79 4.86
C ALA A 364 -23.02 13.54 5.27
N ALA A 365 -23.51 14.48 4.44
CA ALA A 365 -24.70 15.26 4.73
C ALA A 365 -26.01 14.44 4.65
N ASP A 366 -26.03 13.38 3.82
CA ASP A 366 -27.17 12.47 3.70
C ASP A 366 -26.71 11.09 3.18
N THR A 367 -26.47 10.17 4.09
CA THR A 367 -25.99 8.81 3.75
C THR A 367 -27.00 7.95 2.98
N THR A 368 -28.26 8.37 2.87
CA THR A 368 -29.28 7.68 2.08
C THR A 368 -28.99 7.77 0.57
N TYR A 369 -28.11 8.68 0.15
CA TYR A 369 -27.64 8.80 -1.22
C TYR A 369 -26.48 7.86 -1.56
N ASN A 370 -25.82 7.25 -0.59
CA ASN A 370 -24.76 6.29 -0.84
C ASN A 370 -25.26 5.12 -1.69
N GLY A 371 -24.52 4.77 -2.74
CA GLY A 371 -24.89 3.77 -3.74
C GLY A 371 -25.84 4.25 -4.83
N LYS A 372 -26.28 5.53 -4.82
CA LYS A 372 -27.15 6.09 -5.85
C LYS A 372 -26.37 6.96 -6.84
N SER A 373 -26.74 6.89 -8.11
CA SER A 373 -26.22 7.78 -9.13
C SER A 373 -26.77 9.21 -8.98
N ILE A 374 -26.07 10.18 -9.55
CA ILE A 374 -26.56 11.58 -9.61
C ILE A 374 -27.92 11.65 -10.29
N THR A 375 -28.16 10.87 -11.34
CA THR A 375 -29.45 10.76 -12.01
C THR A 375 -30.56 10.29 -11.07
N GLU A 376 -30.32 9.23 -10.27
CA GLU A 376 -31.29 8.73 -9.29
C GLU A 376 -31.58 9.75 -8.20
N ILE A 377 -30.53 10.41 -7.66
CA ILE A 377 -30.69 11.47 -6.65
C ILE A 377 -31.50 12.65 -7.20
N ASN A 378 -31.25 13.04 -8.46
CA ASN A 378 -32.03 14.07 -9.15
C ASN A 378 -33.53 13.72 -9.20
N LEU A 379 -33.87 12.46 -9.51
CA LEU A 379 -35.24 11.98 -9.52
C LEU A 379 -35.85 11.92 -8.11
N LEU A 380 -35.11 11.50 -7.10
CA LEU A 380 -35.55 11.54 -5.69
C LEU A 380 -35.86 12.98 -5.24
N LYS A 381 -35.14 13.98 -5.74
CA LYS A 381 -35.45 15.41 -5.55
C LYS A 381 -36.63 15.88 -6.41
N LYS A 382 -37.36 14.99 -7.09
CA LYS A 382 -38.50 15.29 -7.95
C LYS A 382 -38.19 16.26 -9.11
N ARG A 383 -36.95 16.28 -9.57
CA ARG A 383 -36.50 17.07 -10.72
C ARG A 383 -36.68 16.29 -12.00
N LYS A 384 -36.80 17.00 -13.16
CA LYS A 384 -36.89 16.37 -14.48
C LYS A 384 -35.61 15.61 -14.81
N HIS A 385 -35.73 14.46 -15.45
CA HIS A 385 -34.59 13.68 -15.99
C HIS A 385 -34.01 14.43 -17.22
N LYS A 386 -33.17 15.40 -16.96
CA LYS A 386 -32.39 16.14 -17.95
C LYS A 386 -31.03 16.52 -17.31
N ALA A 387 -29.98 16.41 -18.08
CA ALA A 387 -28.61 16.68 -17.62
C ALA A 387 -28.46 18.03 -16.89
N LYS A 388 -29.17 19.08 -17.31
CA LYS A 388 -29.18 20.37 -16.63
C LYS A 388 -29.64 20.27 -15.17
N PHE A 389 -30.69 19.51 -14.87
CA PHE A 389 -31.18 19.35 -13.51
C PHE A 389 -30.30 18.42 -12.67
N GLU A 390 -29.61 17.49 -13.34
CA GLU A 390 -28.59 16.66 -12.69
C GLU A 390 -27.35 17.46 -12.34
N ALA A 391 -26.94 18.42 -13.17
CA ALA A 391 -25.90 19.40 -12.85
C ALA A 391 -26.28 20.27 -11.63
N GLU A 392 -27.57 20.70 -11.52
CA GLU A 392 -28.08 21.36 -10.30
C GLU A 392 -27.96 20.44 -9.06
N THR A 393 -28.19 19.15 -9.25
CA THR A 393 -28.02 18.16 -8.16
C THR A 393 -26.56 18.04 -7.74
N ILE A 394 -25.62 18.07 -8.68
CA ILE A 394 -24.18 18.15 -8.38
C ILE A 394 -23.88 19.38 -7.53
N LEU A 395 -24.37 20.56 -7.89
CA LEU A 395 -24.15 21.79 -7.13
C LEU A 395 -24.74 21.73 -5.73
N ASP A 396 -25.93 21.14 -5.56
CA ASP A 396 -26.50 20.92 -4.21
C ASP A 396 -25.57 20.09 -3.31
N LEU A 397 -25.05 18.97 -3.84
CA LEU A 397 -24.13 18.12 -3.08
C LEU A 397 -22.83 18.85 -2.78
N MET A 398 -22.30 19.58 -3.75
CA MET A 398 -21.05 20.35 -3.59
C MET A 398 -21.22 21.49 -2.56
N LYS A 399 -22.35 22.17 -2.55
CA LYS A 399 -22.65 23.22 -1.56
C LYS A 399 -22.68 22.69 -0.12
N SER A 400 -23.03 21.42 0.05
CA SER A 400 -23.09 20.73 1.36
C SER A 400 -21.84 19.92 1.68
N GLY A 401 -20.67 20.26 1.13
CA GLY A 401 -19.38 19.66 1.43
C GLY A 401 -18.87 18.66 0.41
N GLY A 402 -19.63 18.40 -0.66
CA GLY A 402 -19.25 17.45 -1.71
C GLY A 402 -19.44 15.99 -1.33
N ALA A 403 -19.07 15.08 -2.22
CA ALA A 403 -19.20 13.65 -2.04
C ALA A 403 -17.99 12.91 -2.61
N GLN A 404 -17.68 11.74 -2.04
CA GLN A 404 -16.82 10.75 -2.68
C GLN A 404 -17.67 9.94 -3.67
N MET A 405 -17.14 9.69 -4.87
CA MET A 405 -17.88 9.10 -5.96
C MET A 405 -17.21 7.83 -6.49
N VAL A 406 -17.98 6.98 -7.16
CA VAL A 406 -17.52 5.95 -8.10
C VAL A 406 -17.96 6.36 -9.50
N TYR A 407 -17.02 6.38 -10.45
CA TYR A 407 -17.28 6.77 -11.84
C TYR A 407 -17.09 5.58 -12.78
N HIS A 408 -18.20 5.10 -13.36
CA HIS A 408 -18.21 4.01 -14.34
C HIS A 408 -17.82 4.53 -15.72
N GLY A 409 -16.51 4.68 -15.95
CA GLY A 409 -15.99 5.36 -17.14
C GLY A 409 -14.81 4.67 -17.82
N MET A 410 -14.37 3.49 -17.36
CA MET A 410 -13.23 2.79 -17.94
C MET A 410 -13.68 1.59 -18.78
N ASP A 411 -12.87 1.20 -19.77
CA ASP A 411 -13.10 0.06 -20.65
C ASP A 411 -12.30 -1.17 -20.22
N GLU A 412 -12.92 -2.36 -20.25
CA GLU A 412 -12.26 -3.61 -19.83
C GLU A 412 -11.10 -3.98 -20.77
N GLU A 413 -11.16 -3.65 -22.08
CA GLU A 413 -10.07 -3.95 -23.01
C GLU A 413 -8.85 -3.04 -22.76
N ASP A 414 -9.06 -1.80 -22.32
CA ASP A 414 -7.97 -0.95 -21.85
C ASP A 414 -7.36 -1.49 -20.54
N VAL A 415 -8.19 -1.91 -19.58
CA VAL A 415 -7.73 -2.57 -18.34
C VAL A 415 -6.89 -3.81 -18.66
N LYS A 416 -7.39 -4.69 -19.54
CA LYS A 416 -6.67 -5.91 -19.97
C LYS A 416 -5.35 -5.61 -20.67
N ARG A 417 -5.28 -4.54 -21.45
CA ARG A 417 -4.07 -4.17 -22.17
C ARG A 417 -3.01 -3.63 -21.23
N ILE A 418 -3.41 -2.77 -20.29
CA ILE A 418 -2.49 -2.19 -19.31
C ILE A 418 -1.93 -3.28 -18.39
N ILE A 419 -2.76 -4.19 -17.86
CA ILE A 419 -2.31 -5.23 -16.94
C ILE A 419 -1.30 -6.21 -17.57
N GLN A 420 -1.14 -6.21 -18.88
CA GLN A 420 -0.17 -7.07 -19.57
C GLN A 420 1.23 -6.46 -19.67
N VAL A 421 1.40 -5.17 -19.37
CA VAL A 421 2.74 -4.57 -19.46
C VAL A 421 3.61 -4.96 -18.25
N PRO A 422 4.90 -5.33 -18.45
CA PRO A 422 5.72 -5.94 -17.41
C PRO A 422 6.21 -4.96 -16.32
N TYR A 423 6.02 -3.67 -16.50
CA TYR A 423 6.37 -2.60 -15.55
C TYR A 423 5.15 -1.99 -14.86
N ASP A 424 4.00 -2.64 -14.97
CA ASP A 424 2.76 -2.32 -14.26
C ASP A 424 2.79 -2.96 -12.87
N MET A 425 2.77 -2.15 -11.81
CA MET A 425 2.60 -2.58 -10.42
C MET A 425 1.11 -2.67 -10.08
N ILE A 426 0.78 -3.24 -8.94
CA ILE A 426 -0.61 -3.32 -8.48
C ILE A 426 -0.78 -2.38 -7.30
N GLY A 427 -1.73 -1.46 -7.43
CA GLY A 427 -2.12 -0.52 -6.40
C GLY A 427 -3.64 -0.48 -6.27
N ALA A 428 -4.17 -0.53 -5.04
CA ALA A 428 -5.62 -0.54 -4.81
C ALA A 428 -6.24 0.85 -4.95
N ASP A 429 -5.46 1.91 -4.81
CA ASP A 429 -5.95 3.30 -4.77
C ASP A 429 -7.11 3.46 -3.76
N ALA A 430 -6.89 2.92 -2.56
CA ALA A 430 -7.92 2.80 -1.53
C ALA A 430 -7.39 3.15 -0.14
N GLY A 431 -8.32 3.43 0.77
CA GLY A 431 -8.06 3.60 2.20
C GLY A 431 -8.43 2.36 3.01
N VAL A 432 -8.61 2.57 4.31
CA VAL A 432 -9.15 1.57 5.24
C VAL A 432 -10.61 1.94 5.53
N PRO A 433 -11.59 1.35 4.83
CA PRO A 433 -12.98 1.72 4.97
C PRO A 433 -13.57 1.22 6.29
N VAL A 434 -14.43 2.04 6.91
CA VAL A 434 -15.27 1.61 8.01
C VAL A 434 -16.47 0.87 7.44
N PRO A 435 -16.69 -0.42 7.81
CA PRO A 435 -17.77 -1.21 7.25
C PRO A 435 -19.14 -0.55 7.38
N PHE A 436 -19.93 -0.60 6.32
CA PHE A 436 -21.32 -0.12 6.24
C PHE A 436 -21.56 1.38 6.45
N LYS A 437 -20.50 2.20 6.65
CA LYS A 437 -20.63 3.68 6.69
C LYS A 437 -20.69 4.35 5.32
N SER A 438 -20.23 3.65 4.30
CA SER A 438 -20.14 4.16 2.91
C SER A 438 -20.37 3.02 1.92
N MET A 439 -20.39 3.33 0.63
CA MET A 439 -20.38 2.36 -0.47
C MET A 439 -19.08 2.53 -1.26
N PRO A 440 -17.93 2.12 -0.69
CA PRO A 440 -16.63 2.33 -1.32
C PRO A 440 -16.49 1.54 -2.62
N HIS A 441 -15.54 1.94 -3.45
CA HIS A 441 -15.17 1.15 -4.62
C HIS A 441 -14.68 -0.24 -4.19
N PRO A 442 -15.06 -1.35 -4.86
CA PRO A 442 -14.67 -2.72 -4.49
C PRO A 442 -13.16 -2.96 -4.48
N ARG A 443 -12.36 -2.12 -5.16
CA ARG A 443 -10.90 -2.16 -5.14
C ARG A 443 -10.31 -2.07 -3.73
N ALA A 444 -11.04 -1.49 -2.78
CA ALA A 444 -10.62 -1.40 -1.39
C ALA A 444 -10.51 -2.76 -0.68
N TYR A 445 -11.06 -3.82 -1.27
CA TYR A 445 -11.15 -5.13 -0.65
C TYR A 445 -10.55 -6.28 -1.47
N GLY A 446 -10.38 -6.12 -2.79
CA GLY A 446 -10.11 -7.29 -3.62
C GLY A 446 -9.19 -7.06 -4.82
N THR A 447 -8.39 -6.03 -4.84
CA THR A 447 -7.53 -5.68 -5.98
C THR A 447 -6.56 -6.81 -6.35
N ASN A 448 -5.80 -7.32 -5.38
CA ASN A 448 -4.78 -8.34 -5.63
C ASN A 448 -5.40 -9.73 -5.88
N ALA A 449 -6.41 -10.09 -5.08
CA ALA A 449 -7.14 -11.35 -5.28
C ALA A 449 -7.83 -11.39 -6.65
N ARG A 450 -8.35 -10.26 -7.15
CA ARG A 450 -8.92 -10.14 -8.50
C ARG A 450 -7.87 -10.33 -9.59
N VAL A 451 -6.66 -9.79 -9.42
CA VAL A 451 -5.55 -10.06 -10.36
C VAL A 451 -5.28 -11.55 -10.43
N LEU A 452 -5.12 -12.22 -9.28
CA LEU A 452 -4.80 -13.65 -9.22
C LEU A 452 -5.96 -14.54 -9.69
N GLY A 453 -7.19 -14.24 -9.28
CA GLY A 453 -8.38 -15.01 -9.65
C GLY A 453 -8.77 -14.80 -11.11
N ARG A 454 -9.10 -13.55 -11.46
CA ARG A 454 -9.65 -13.22 -12.78
C ARG A 454 -8.59 -13.18 -13.87
N TYR A 455 -7.52 -12.40 -13.71
CA TYR A 455 -6.58 -12.11 -14.81
C TYR A 455 -5.50 -13.19 -14.98
N VAL A 456 -5.11 -13.86 -13.90
CA VAL A 456 -4.16 -14.99 -13.95
C VAL A 456 -4.88 -16.32 -14.21
N ARG A 457 -5.76 -16.75 -13.29
CA ARG A 457 -6.37 -18.09 -13.34
C ARG A 457 -7.41 -18.21 -14.45
N ASP A 458 -8.40 -17.30 -14.49
CA ASP A 458 -9.58 -17.44 -15.35
C ASP A 458 -9.31 -16.97 -16.78
N LEU A 459 -8.76 -15.77 -16.97
CA LEU A 459 -8.49 -15.18 -18.28
C LEU A 459 -7.11 -15.54 -18.84
N LYS A 460 -6.16 -15.98 -18.00
CA LYS A 460 -4.79 -16.38 -18.39
C LYS A 460 -4.04 -15.30 -19.18
N LEU A 461 -4.27 -14.02 -18.86
CA LEU A 461 -3.64 -12.90 -19.54
C LEU A 461 -2.20 -12.67 -19.11
N ILE A 462 -1.88 -13.00 -17.87
CA ILE A 462 -0.53 -12.89 -17.30
C ILE A 462 -0.20 -14.16 -16.53
N ARG A 463 1.08 -14.50 -16.46
CA ARG A 463 1.55 -15.64 -15.68
C ARG A 463 1.53 -15.30 -14.20
N ILE A 464 1.32 -16.29 -13.35
CA ILE A 464 1.29 -16.10 -11.90
C ILE A 464 2.63 -15.60 -11.36
N GLU A 465 3.74 -16.08 -11.90
CA GLU A 465 5.09 -15.65 -11.52
C GLU A 465 5.29 -14.16 -11.76
N ASP A 466 4.78 -13.66 -12.91
CA ASP A 466 4.86 -12.23 -13.25
C ASP A 466 3.90 -11.38 -12.40
N ALA A 467 2.69 -11.85 -12.13
CA ALA A 467 1.77 -11.19 -11.22
C ALA A 467 2.38 -11.03 -9.82
N ILE A 468 2.93 -12.10 -9.24
CA ILE A 468 3.59 -12.05 -7.93
C ILE A 468 4.78 -11.08 -7.95
N ARG A 469 5.63 -11.10 -8.98
CA ARG A 469 6.73 -10.15 -9.12
C ARG A 469 6.26 -8.68 -9.09
N ARG A 470 5.16 -8.37 -9.76
CA ARG A 470 4.60 -7.02 -9.84
C ARG A 470 4.00 -6.55 -8.52
N MET A 471 3.40 -7.47 -7.77
CA MET A 471 2.82 -7.21 -6.44
C MET A 471 3.89 -7.17 -5.34
N THR A 472 5.15 -7.54 -5.60
CA THR A 472 6.18 -7.73 -4.58
C THR A 472 7.49 -7.06 -4.94
N SER A 473 8.39 -7.75 -5.65
CA SER A 473 9.76 -7.27 -5.87
C SER A 473 9.84 -6.05 -6.79
N LEU A 474 8.96 -5.92 -7.79
CA LEU A 474 8.93 -4.73 -8.64
C LEU A 474 8.58 -3.47 -7.83
N ALA A 475 7.56 -3.56 -6.97
CA ALA A 475 7.17 -2.50 -6.04
C ALA A 475 8.30 -2.18 -5.05
N ALA A 476 8.90 -3.22 -4.43
CA ALA A 476 10.02 -3.05 -3.52
C ALA A 476 11.23 -2.37 -4.19
N GLN A 477 11.57 -2.77 -5.42
CA GLN A 477 12.66 -2.16 -6.19
C GLN A 477 12.37 -0.70 -6.50
N LYS A 478 11.16 -0.38 -6.97
CA LYS A 478 10.77 0.98 -7.32
C LYS A 478 10.88 1.93 -6.14
N PHE A 479 10.35 1.54 -4.99
CA PHE A 479 10.37 2.36 -3.77
C PHE A 479 11.57 2.08 -2.86
N GLN A 480 12.55 1.27 -3.33
CA GLN A 480 13.82 0.98 -2.67
C GLN A 480 13.65 0.35 -1.27
N LEU A 481 12.65 -0.50 -1.10
CA LEU A 481 12.43 -1.28 0.11
C LEU A 481 13.40 -2.48 0.10
N LYS A 482 14.56 -2.34 0.79
CA LYS A 482 15.71 -3.23 0.63
C LYS A 482 15.55 -4.62 1.24
N ASP A 483 14.67 -4.77 2.22
CA ASP A 483 14.56 -5.94 3.08
C ASP A 483 13.29 -6.77 2.88
N ARG A 484 12.48 -6.51 1.82
CA ARG A 484 11.20 -7.17 1.56
C ARG A 484 10.91 -7.36 0.07
N GLY A 485 9.78 -8.02 -0.25
CA GLY A 485 9.35 -8.28 -1.62
C GLY A 485 9.95 -9.52 -2.27
N LEU A 486 10.79 -10.30 -1.55
CA LEU A 486 11.37 -11.56 -2.03
C LEU A 486 11.36 -12.63 -0.93
N ILE A 487 11.13 -13.89 -1.29
CA ILE A 487 11.45 -15.04 -0.45
C ILE A 487 12.97 -15.30 -0.59
N LYS A 488 13.73 -14.71 0.32
CA LYS A 488 15.20 -14.79 0.34
C LYS A 488 15.71 -14.71 1.77
N GLU A 489 16.76 -15.46 2.10
CA GLU A 489 17.39 -15.42 3.42
C GLU A 489 17.85 -14.00 3.78
N GLY A 490 17.57 -13.60 5.01
CA GLY A 490 17.83 -12.26 5.55
C GLY A 490 16.71 -11.23 5.34
N MET A 491 15.76 -11.48 4.43
CA MET A 491 14.60 -10.61 4.22
C MET A 491 13.60 -10.70 5.37
N ALA A 492 12.79 -9.67 5.56
CA ALA A 492 11.64 -9.69 6.45
C ALA A 492 10.68 -10.81 6.01
N ALA A 493 10.16 -11.54 6.98
CA ALA A 493 9.24 -12.63 6.71
C ALA A 493 7.81 -12.11 6.54
N ASP A 494 7.62 -11.21 5.56
CA ASP A 494 6.31 -10.82 5.03
C ASP A 494 5.95 -11.86 3.98
N ILE A 495 5.02 -12.75 4.30
CA ILE A 495 4.72 -13.94 3.48
C ILE A 495 3.21 -14.13 3.39
N VAL A 496 2.71 -14.45 2.20
CA VAL A 496 1.33 -14.89 2.00
C VAL A 496 1.30 -16.34 1.49
N ILE A 497 0.33 -17.09 2.00
CA ILE A 497 0.07 -18.48 1.59
C ILE A 497 -1.39 -18.55 1.15
N PHE A 498 -1.62 -18.89 -0.11
CA PHE A 498 -2.95 -18.87 -0.69
C PHE A 498 -3.24 -20.08 -1.59
N ASP A 499 -4.52 -20.40 -1.72
CA ASP A 499 -4.99 -21.44 -2.64
C ASP A 499 -5.21 -20.85 -4.04
N PRO A 500 -4.40 -21.24 -5.04
CA PRO A 500 -4.52 -20.72 -6.41
C PRO A 500 -5.86 -21.07 -7.08
N ASN A 501 -6.57 -22.08 -6.60
CA ASN A 501 -7.84 -22.52 -7.17
C ASN A 501 -9.03 -21.72 -6.66
N THR A 502 -8.93 -21.18 -5.45
CA THR A 502 -10.06 -20.50 -4.78
C THR A 502 -9.85 -19.00 -4.58
N ILE A 503 -8.59 -18.51 -4.71
CA ILE A 503 -8.31 -17.07 -4.56
C ILE A 503 -9.20 -16.23 -5.48
N ASN A 504 -9.96 -15.29 -4.89
CA ASN A 504 -10.85 -14.42 -5.64
C ASN A 504 -11.30 -13.22 -4.82
N ASP A 505 -11.62 -12.11 -5.50
CA ASP A 505 -12.37 -11.00 -4.92
C ASP A 505 -13.86 -11.38 -4.75
N LYS A 506 -14.50 -10.82 -3.73
CA LYS A 506 -15.94 -10.99 -3.47
C LYS A 506 -16.67 -9.66 -3.52
N ALA A 507 -15.95 -8.56 -3.33
CA ALA A 507 -16.50 -7.22 -3.36
C ALA A 507 -17.03 -6.86 -4.74
N THR A 508 -18.25 -6.29 -4.78
CA THR A 508 -18.87 -5.73 -5.98
C THR A 508 -19.24 -4.26 -5.76
N PHE A 509 -19.61 -3.54 -6.79
CA PHE A 509 -20.06 -2.15 -6.64
C PHE A 509 -21.33 -2.03 -5.79
N GLU A 510 -22.20 -3.04 -5.82
CA GLU A 510 -23.45 -3.09 -5.06
C GLU A 510 -23.25 -3.62 -3.63
N LYS A 511 -22.21 -4.45 -3.43
CA LYS A 511 -21.86 -5.07 -2.14
C LYS A 511 -20.37 -5.00 -1.91
N PRO A 512 -19.82 -3.80 -1.65
CA PRO A 512 -18.37 -3.61 -1.59
C PRO A 512 -17.72 -4.16 -0.31
N HIS A 513 -18.44 -4.25 0.80
CA HIS A 513 -17.89 -4.68 2.09
C HIS A 513 -17.81 -6.21 2.20
N GLN A 514 -16.95 -6.81 1.36
CA GLN A 514 -16.69 -8.24 1.35
C GLN A 514 -15.19 -8.48 1.20
N TYR A 515 -14.58 -9.17 2.15
CA TYR A 515 -13.19 -9.57 2.05
C TYR A 515 -12.97 -10.59 0.94
N SER A 516 -11.75 -10.60 0.39
CA SER A 516 -11.28 -11.63 -0.54
C SER A 516 -11.26 -13.01 0.12
N ILE A 517 -11.30 -14.05 -0.69
CA ILE A 517 -11.22 -15.45 -0.26
C ILE A 517 -9.97 -16.12 -0.83
N GLY A 518 -9.56 -17.23 -0.22
CA GLY A 518 -8.43 -18.03 -0.69
C GLY A 518 -7.07 -17.64 -0.09
N MET A 519 -6.98 -16.57 0.73
CA MET A 519 -5.82 -16.30 1.58
C MET A 519 -5.90 -17.16 2.83
N ASN A 520 -5.02 -18.17 2.93
CA ASN A 520 -4.99 -19.09 4.06
C ASN A 520 -4.17 -18.56 5.23
N TYR A 521 -2.96 -18.02 4.93
CA TYR A 521 -2.08 -17.44 5.94
C TYR A 521 -1.47 -16.16 5.41
N VAL A 522 -1.37 -15.16 6.28
CA VAL A 522 -0.65 -13.91 6.02
C VAL A 522 0.26 -13.66 7.22
N LEU A 523 1.55 -13.55 6.94
CA LEU A 523 2.58 -13.22 7.91
C LEU A 523 3.09 -11.80 7.64
N VAL A 524 3.15 -11.00 8.70
CA VAL A 524 3.76 -9.68 8.71
C VAL A 524 4.93 -9.70 9.69
N ASN A 525 6.13 -9.39 9.22
CA ASN A 525 7.35 -9.42 10.03
C ASN A 525 7.52 -10.77 10.79
N GLY A 526 7.18 -11.88 10.14
CA GLY A 526 7.31 -13.24 10.68
C GLY A 526 6.24 -13.66 11.68
N LYS A 527 5.22 -12.86 11.89
CA LYS A 527 4.08 -13.13 12.75
C LYS A 527 2.81 -13.33 11.92
N LEU A 528 1.97 -14.27 12.35
CA LEU A 528 0.69 -14.53 11.68
C LEU A 528 -0.30 -13.41 12.00
N GLU A 529 -0.89 -12.82 10.97
CA GLU A 529 -2.05 -11.93 11.01
C GLU A 529 -3.32 -12.68 10.58
N ILE A 530 -3.22 -13.45 9.50
CA ILE A 530 -4.29 -14.36 9.04
C ILE A 530 -3.81 -15.79 9.28
N GLU A 531 -4.63 -16.59 9.95
CA GLU A 531 -4.43 -18.03 10.15
C GLU A 531 -5.70 -18.79 9.77
N ASP A 532 -5.58 -19.80 8.92
CA ASP A 532 -6.69 -20.56 8.36
C ASP A 532 -7.83 -19.67 7.81
N GLY A 533 -7.43 -18.60 7.11
CA GLY A 533 -8.35 -17.65 6.49
C GLY A 533 -9.07 -16.71 7.48
N LYS A 534 -8.58 -16.58 8.71
CA LYS A 534 -9.18 -15.70 9.73
C LYS A 534 -8.14 -14.79 10.37
N TYR A 535 -8.50 -13.53 10.54
CA TYR A 535 -7.68 -12.57 11.28
C TYR A 535 -7.63 -12.96 12.77
N ASN A 536 -6.44 -12.93 13.35
CA ASN A 536 -6.19 -13.41 14.72
C ASN A 536 -6.17 -12.32 15.79
N GLY A 537 -6.30 -11.05 15.41
CA GLY A 537 -6.33 -9.92 16.32
C GLY A 537 -4.96 -9.28 16.62
N GLU A 538 -3.89 -9.73 15.96
CA GLU A 538 -2.54 -9.20 16.15
C GLU A 538 -2.28 -7.95 15.30
N LEU A 539 -1.27 -7.15 15.70
CA LEU A 539 -0.84 -5.93 15.01
C LEU A 539 0.69 -5.92 14.93
N ASN A 540 1.26 -6.58 13.92
CA ASN A 540 2.70 -6.78 13.78
C ASN A 540 3.34 -5.93 12.67
N GLY A 541 2.60 -4.99 12.08
CA GLY A 541 3.10 -4.05 11.10
C GLY A 541 4.10 -3.06 11.68
N GLN A 542 4.95 -2.52 10.84
CA GLN A 542 6.00 -1.57 11.19
C GLN A 542 5.98 -0.38 10.23
N VAL A 543 6.41 0.77 10.71
CA VAL A 543 6.70 1.92 9.85
C VAL A 543 8.01 1.66 9.11
N ILE A 544 7.93 1.75 7.78
CA ILE A 544 9.09 1.62 6.91
C ILE A 544 9.58 3.02 6.57
N ARG A 545 10.72 3.37 7.14
CA ARG A 545 11.41 4.63 6.84
C ARG A 545 12.47 4.41 5.79
N LYS A 546 12.59 5.35 4.87
CA LYS A 546 13.73 5.35 3.95
C LYS A 546 15.02 5.41 4.76
N MET A 547 15.88 4.42 4.57
CA MET A 547 17.22 4.43 5.19
C MET A 547 18.09 5.46 4.47
N GLN A 548 18.74 6.31 5.22
CA GLN A 548 19.71 7.29 4.74
C GLN A 548 20.97 6.61 4.16
#